data_f8675b9f38ca9564a702bed39738c72e
#
_entry.id   f8675b9f38ca9564a702bed39738c72e
#
_cell.length_a   1.000
_cell.length_b   1.000
_cell.length_c   1.000
_cell.angle_alpha   90.00
_cell.angle_beta   90.00
_cell.angle_gamma   90.00
#
_symmetry.space_group_name_H-M   'P 1'
#
loop_
_entity.id
_entity.type
_entity.pdbx_description
1 polymer ?
#
loop_
_entity_poly.entity_id
_entity_poly.type
_entity_poly.pdbx_seq_one_letter_code
_entity_poly.pdbx_strand_id
1 'polypeptide(L)'
;MTKAATKQVEEFTAEAKKTMEEGVEKMAKGVEDVTSFNQENVEAVMTSGKVFAKATEAASAEIIAFSKKSYEDGMAAAKEISSVKSVSEFFEKQTAFAKSAFENYVSEATKLNDIYAAAAKDAFAPMNDRFTAATDMVKAYKA
;
A
#
# COMPACT_ATOMS: atom_id res chain seq x y z
N MET A 1 28.25 63.72 14.87
CA MET A 1 27.51 62.54 15.31
C MET A 1 27.97 62.17 16.73
N THR A 2 27.05 62.06 17.65
CA THR A 2 27.39 61.68 19.02
C THR A 2 27.69 60.17 19.11
N LYS A 3 28.63 59.80 19.96
CA LYS A 3 29.04 58.39 20.17
C LYS A 3 27.85 57.44 20.45
N ALA A 4 26.76 57.98 21.02
CA ALA A 4 25.51 57.27 21.27
C ALA A 4 24.74 56.96 19.97
N ALA A 5 24.73 57.86 19.00
CA ALA A 5 24.06 57.65 17.71
C ALA A 5 24.76 56.58 16.85
N THR A 6 26.09 56.55 16.88
CA THR A 6 26.88 55.55 16.19
C THR A 6 26.62 54.14 16.74
N LYS A 7 26.56 54.01 18.06
CA LYS A 7 26.28 52.74 18.75
C LYS A 7 24.88 52.23 18.43
N GLN A 8 23.87 53.11 18.40
CA GLN A 8 22.51 52.74 18.05
C GLN A 8 22.37 52.25 16.59
N VAL A 9 23.11 52.87 15.67
CA VAL A 9 23.15 52.43 14.26
C VAL A 9 23.83 51.07 14.10
N GLU A 10 24.92 50.85 14.84
CA GLU A 10 25.62 49.56 14.84
C GLU A 10 24.75 48.44 15.43
N GLU A 11 24.07 48.69 16.55
CA GLU A 11 23.13 47.72 17.16
C GLU A 11 21.95 47.41 16.23
N PHE A 12 21.35 48.43 15.60
CA PHE A 12 20.26 48.25 14.64
C PHE A 12 20.71 47.45 13.40
N THR A 13 21.92 47.74 12.88
CA THR A 13 22.47 47.04 11.71
C THR A 13 22.79 45.57 12.05
N ALA A 14 23.31 45.30 13.25
CA ALA A 14 23.58 43.95 13.70
C ALA A 14 22.30 43.14 13.92
N GLU A 15 21.27 43.75 14.49
CA GLU A 15 19.96 43.13 14.68
C GLU A 15 19.23 42.87 13.36
N ALA A 16 19.28 43.84 12.44
CA ALA A 16 18.70 43.66 11.10
C ALA A 16 19.43 42.56 10.31
N LYS A 17 20.75 42.47 10.42
CA LYS A 17 21.55 41.41 9.82
C LYS A 17 21.19 40.05 10.39
N LYS A 18 21.09 39.93 11.69
CA LYS A 18 20.69 38.71 12.39
C LYS A 18 19.28 38.23 11.96
N THR A 19 18.33 39.18 11.95
CA THR A 19 16.95 38.87 11.50
C THR A 19 16.90 38.40 10.04
N MET A 20 17.72 38.97 9.18
CA MET A 20 17.81 38.58 7.79
C MET A 20 18.48 37.20 7.63
N GLU A 21 19.54 36.91 8.38
CA GLU A 21 20.18 35.58 8.40
C GLU A 21 19.21 34.50 8.91
N GLU A 22 18.49 34.74 9.99
CA GLU A 22 17.45 33.85 10.52
C GLU A 22 16.30 33.66 9.53
N GLY A 23 15.92 34.70 8.81
CA GLY A 23 14.90 34.62 7.76
C GLY A 23 15.32 33.76 6.57
N VAL A 24 16.57 33.91 6.13
CA VAL A 24 17.15 33.10 5.04
C VAL A 24 17.28 31.64 5.47
N GLU A 25 17.73 31.40 6.70
CA GLU A 25 17.84 30.03 7.25
C GLU A 25 16.47 29.35 7.36
N LYS A 26 15.46 30.04 7.85
CA LYS A 26 14.07 29.54 7.91
C LYS A 26 13.52 29.25 6.53
N MET A 27 13.80 30.12 5.55
CA MET A 27 13.37 29.89 4.17
C MET A 27 14.08 28.69 3.55
N ALA A 28 15.39 28.56 3.73
CA ALA A 28 16.15 27.42 3.23
C ALA A 28 15.65 26.10 3.84
N LYS A 29 15.39 26.08 5.13
CA LYS A 29 14.79 24.92 5.83
C LYS A 29 13.39 24.60 5.31
N GLY A 30 12.56 25.61 5.08
CA GLY A 30 11.23 25.43 4.51
C GLY A 30 11.27 24.80 3.10
N VAL A 31 12.21 25.19 2.26
CA VAL A 31 12.43 24.57 0.94
C VAL A 31 12.91 23.13 1.05
N GLU A 32 13.81 22.85 1.98
CA GLU A 32 14.28 21.49 2.27
C GLU A 32 13.14 20.60 2.75
N ASP A 33 12.33 21.07 3.70
CA ASP A 33 11.18 20.34 4.24
C ASP A 33 10.16 20.02 3.13
N VAL A 34 9.85 20.96 2.25
CA VAL A 34 8.93 20.76 1.11
C VAL A 34 9.50 19.77 0.11
N THR A 35 10.80 19.85 -0.18
CA THR A 35 11.47 18.94 -1.12
C THR A 35 11.47 17.51 -0.57
N SER A 36 11.83 17.35 0.70
CA SER A 36 11.81 16.06 1.39
C SER A 36 10.39 15.47 1.44
N PHE A 37 9.39 16.29 1.77
CA PHE A 37 7.99 15.89 1.79
C PHE A 37 7.53 15.38 0.42
N ASN A 38 7.89 16.05 -0.67
CA ASN A 38 7.55 15.62 -2.02
C ASN A 38 8.24 14.30 -2.41
N GLN A 39 9.51 14.13 -2.07
CA GLN A 39 10.24 12.88 -2.33
C GLN A 39 9.61 11.71 -1.60
N GLU A 40 9.27 11.87 -0.33
CA GLU A 40 8.61 10.85 0.47
C GLU A 40 7.19 10.53 -0.04
N ASN A 41 6.46 11.51 -0.57
CA ASN A 41 5.17 11.28 -1.22
C ASN A 41 5.32 10.41 -2.47
N VAL A 42 6.30 10.68 -3.32
CA VAL A 42 6.59 9.87 -4.50
C VAL A 42 6.96 8.46 -4.10
N GLU A 43 7.79 8.29 -3.08
CA GLU A 43 8.18 6.98 -2.56
C GLU A 43 6.96 6.20 -2.01
N ALA A 44 6.07 6.87 -1.28
CA ALA A 44 4.84 6.27 -0.78
C ALA A 44 3.94 5.76 -1.92
N VAL A 45 3.76 6.55 -2.98
CA VAL A 45 2.99 6.15 -4.17
C VAL A 45 3.64 4.96 -4.87
N MET A 46 4.96 4.98 -5.04
CA MET A 46 5.71 3.87 -5.64
C MET A 46 5.61 2.59 -4.81
N THR A 47 5.68 2.71 -3.49
CA THR A 47 5.54 1.58 -2.57
C THR A 47 4.15 0.98 -2.65
N SER A 48 3.10 1.81 -2.64
CA SER A 48 1.72 1.37 -2.83
C SER A 48 1.53 0.66 -4.17
N GLY A 49 2.09 1.20 -5.25
CA GLY A 49 2.07 0.57 -6.57
C GLY A 49 2.75 -0.81 -6.61
N LYS A 50 3.88 -0.95 -5.94
CA LYS A 50 4.59 -2.25 -5.81
C LYS A 50 3.79 -3.28 -5.02
N VAL A 51 3.08 -2.85 -3.97
CA VAL A 51 2.21 -3.73 -3.17
C VAL A 51 1.08 -4.27 -4.04
N PHE A 52 0.39 -3.43 -4.81
CA PHE A 52 -0.65 -3.87 -5.73
C PHE A 52 -0.12 -4.76 -6.86
N ALA A 53 1.04 -4.45 -7.41
CA ALA A 53 1.67 -5.30 -8.43
C ALA A 53 1.97 -6.71 -7.90
N LYS A 54 2.52 -6.82 -6.70
CA LYS A 54 2.76 -8.11 -6.03
C LYS A 54 1.47 -8.86 -5.73
N ALA A 55 0.42 -8.17 -5.29
CA ALA A 55 -0.88 -8.78 -5.04
C ALA A 55 -1.51 -9.32 -6.33
N THR A 56 -1.41 -8.59 -7.42
CA THR A 56 -1.89 -9.04 -8.74
C THR A 56 -1.11 -10.27 -9.22
N GLU A 57 0.20 -10.30 -9.04
CA GLU A 57 1.05 -11.45 -9.35
C GLU A 57 0.66 -12.67 -8.50
N ALA A 58 0.50 -12.49 -7.18
CA ALA A 58 0.08 -13.56 -6.28
C ALA A 58 -1.32 -14.09 -6.62
N ALA A 59 -2.29 -13.20 -6.89
CA ALA A 59 -3.63 -13.59 -7.31
C ALA A 59 -3.62 -14.34 -8.64
N SER A 60 -2.83 -13.91 -9.60
CA SER A 60 -2.68 -14.58 -10.89
C SER A 60 -2.09 -15.99 -10.75
N ALA A 61 -1.06 -16.14 -9.90
CA ALA A 61 -0.45 -17.43 -9.60
C ALA A 61 -1.46 -18.38 -8.92
N GLU A 62 -2.26 -17.87 -7.97
CA GLU A 62 -3.30 -18.66 -7.31
C GLU A 62 -4.40 -19.10 -8.31
N ILE A 63 -4.86 -18.22 -9.19
CA ILE A 63 -5.84 -18.55 -10.22
C ILE A 63 -5.31 -19.63 -11.16
N ILE A 64 -4.05 -19.55 -11.58
CA ILE A 64 -3.43 -20.58 -12.44
C ILE A 64 -3.34 -21.91 -11.71
N ALA A 65 -2.89 -21.91 -10.46
CA ALA A 65 -2.80 -23.11 -9.63
C ALA A 65 -4.17 -23.74 -9.38
N PHE A 66 -5.20 -22.94 -9.10
CA PHE A 66 -6.57 -23.38 -8.92
C PHE A 66 -7.15 -23.97 -10.20
N SER A 67 -6.92 -23.32 -11.35
CA SER A 67 -7.37 -23.82 -12.65
C SER A 67 -6.76 -25.17 -12.99
N LYS A 68 -5.47 -25.33 -12.74
CA LYS A 68 -4.77 -26.61 -12.94
C LYS A 68 -5.33 -27.69 -12.01
N LYS A 69 -5.47 -27.38 -10.72
CA LYS A 69 -6.05 -28.31 -9.74
C LYS A 69 -7.47 -28.69 -10.10
N SER A 70 -8.31 -27.73 -10.47
CA SER A 70 -9.69 -27.97 -10.88
C SER A 70 -9.79 -28.89 -12.11
N TYR A 71 -8.88 -28.72 -13.07
CA TYR A 71 -8.80 -29.61 -14.23
C TYR A 71 -8.39 -31.03 -13.81
N GLU A 72 -7.38 -31.17 -12.98
CA GLU A 72 -6.93 -32.47 -12.47
C GLU A 72 -8.02 -33.19 -11.66
N ASP A 73 -8.69 -32.44 -10.77
CA ASP A 73 -9.82 -32.96 -9.96
C ASP A 73 -11.00 -33.40 -10.86
N GLY A 74 -11.29 -32.61 -11.90
CA GLY A 74 -12.31 -32.94 -12.89
C GLY A 74 -12.00 -34.21 -13.67
N MET A 75 -10.76 -34.36 -14.09
CA MET A 75 -10.29 -35.57 -14.80
C MET A 75 -10.33 -36.80 -13.90
N ALA A 76 -9.93 -36.67 -12.66
CA ALA A 76 -9.99 -37.76 -11.68
C ALA A 76 -11.44 -38.15 -11.38
N ALA A 77 -12.34 -37.19 -11.18
CA ALA A 77 -13.76 -37.45 -10.99
C ALA A 77 -14.41 -38.11 -12.18
N ALA A 78 -14.11 -37.67 -13.41
CA ALA A 78 -14.60 -38.31 -14.63
C ALA A 78 -14.16 -39.78 -14.73
N LYS A 79 -12.92 -40.07 -14.37
CA LYS A 79 -12.39 -41.43 -14.35
C LYS A 79 -13.09 -42.31 -13.30
N GLU A 80 -13.31 -41.76 -12.08
CA GLU A 80 -14.04 -42.47 -11.04
C GLU A 80 -15.49 -42.73 -11.43
N ILE A 81 -16.21 -41.74 -11.97
CA ILE A 81 -17.59 -41.83 -12.40
C ILE A 81 -17.73 -42.85 -13.54
N SER A 82 -16.77 -42.91 -14.47
CA SER A 82 -16.79 -43.87 -15.58
C SER A 82 -16.61 -45.31 -15.14
N SER A 83 -16.10 -45.57 -13.96
CA SER A 83 -15.85 -46.91 -13.41
C SER A 83 -16.93 -47.41 -12.45
N VAL A 84 -17.95 -46.61 -12.16
CA VAL A 84 -19.06 -47.00 -11.28
C VAL A 84 -19.93 -48.11 -11.88
N LYS A 85 -20.45 -48.97 -11.04
CA LYS A 85 -21.23 -50.18 -11.45
C LYS A 85 -22.72 -50.08 -11.14
N SER A 86 -23.16 -49.03 -10.43
CA SER A 86 -24.55 -48.80 -10.09
C SER A 86 -24.97 -47.35 -10.25
N VAL A 87 -26.26 -47.10 -10.46
CA VAL A 87 -26.84 -45.75 -10.52
C VAL A 87 -26.69 -45.02 -9.20
N SER A 88 -26.83 -45.74 -8.06
CA SER A 88 -26.64 -45.17 -6.75
C SER A 88 -25.20 -44.68 -6.53
N GLU A 89 -24.21 -45.48 -6.89
CA GLU A 89 -22.79 -45.11 -6.85
C GLU A 89 -22.46 -43.93 -7.75
N PHE A 90 -23.07 -43.88 -8.94
CA PHE A 90 -22.93 -42.75 -9.85
C PHE A 90 -23.38 -41.43 -9.20
N PHE A 91 -24.59 -41.41 -8.62
CA PHE A 91 -25.09 -40.20 -7.94
C PHE A 91 -24.28 -39.82 -6.71
N GLU A 92 -23.82 -40.81 -5.94
CA GLU A 92 -22.96 -40.58 -4.77
C GLU A 92 -21.62 -39.90 -5.17
N LYS A 93 -20.94 -40.44 -6.20
CA LYS A 93 -19.70 -39.88 -6.73
C LYS A 93 -19.88 -38.48 -7.32
N GLN A 94 -20.95 -38.29 -8.08
CA GLN A 94 -21.27 -36.98 -8.66
C GLN A 94 -21.58 -35.93 -7.59
N THR A 95 -22.32 -36.29 -6.56
CA THR A 95 -22.64 -35.42 -5.44
C THR A 95 -21.37 -35.06 -4.62
N ALA A 96 -20.52 -36.03 -4.36
CA ALA A 96 -19.26 -35.84 -3.66
C ALA A 96 -18.32 -34.88 -4.43
N PHE A 97 -18.22 -35.08 -5.75
CA PHE A 97 -17.46 -34.18 -6.62
C PHE A 97 -18.01 -32.76 -6.62
N ALA A 98 -19.31 -32.58 -6.79
CA ALA A 98 -19.97 -31.28 -6.78
C ALA A 98 -19.73 -30.53 -5.46
N LYS A 99 -19.85 -31.23 -4.34
CA LYS A 99 -19.56 -30.69 -3.00
C LYS A 99 -18.11 -30.25 -2.86
N SER A 100 -17.17 -31.12 -3.22
CA SER A 100 -15.74 -30.81 -3.17
C SER A 100 -15.36 -29.66 -4.09
N ALA A 101 -15.91 -29.61 -5.30
CA ALA A 101 -15.70 -28.50 -6.24
C ALA A 101 -16.22 -27.18 -5.69
N PHE A 102 -17.38 -27.18 -5.04
CA PHE A 102 -17.93 -25.99 -4.42
C PHE A 102 -17.07 -25.51 -3.22
N GLU A 103 -16.66 -26.44 -2.35
CA GLU A 103 -15.79 -26.14 -1.21
C GLU A 103 -14.43 -25.56 -1.67
N ASN A 104 -13.83 -26.14 -2.71
CA ASN A 104 -12.60 -25.64 -3.32
C ASN A 104 -12.80 -24.24 -3.90
N TYR A 105 -13.92 -23.99 -4.58
CA TYR A 105 -14.24 -22.66 -5.12
C TYR A 105 -14.38 -21.60 -4.01
N VAL A 106 -15.11 -21.91 -2.94
CA VAL A 106 -15.26 -20.98 -1.79
C VAL A 106 -13.92 -20.71 -1.12
N SER A 107 -13.10 -21.75 -0.94
CA SER A 107 -11.75 -21.61 -0.40
C SER A 107 -10.87 -20.71 -1.26
N GLU A 108 -10.94 -20.88 -2.58
CA GLU A 108 -10.19 -20.07 -3.53
C GLU A 108 -10.65 -18.60 -3.53
N ALA A 109 -11.96 -18.36 -3.53
CA ALA A 109 -12.52 -17.03 -3.42
C ALA A 109 -12.09 -16.32 -2.13
N THR A 110 -12.02 -17.07 -1.02
CA THR A 110 -11.53 -16.54 0.26
C THR A 110 -10.05 -16.17 0.18
N LYS A 111 -9.20 -17.01 -0.40
CA LYS A 111 -7.78 -16.72 -0.58
C LYS A 111 -7.55 -15.47 -1.43
N LEU A 112 -8.26 -15.33 -2.55
CA LEU A 112 -8.17 -14.15 -3.41
C LEU A 112 -8.64 -12.89 -2.67
N ASN A 113 -9.71 -12.98 -1.90
CA ASN A 113 -10.18 -11.88 -1.06
C ASN A 113 -9.12 -11.48 -0.02
N ASP A 114 -8.47 -12.45 0.63
CA ASP A 114 -7.43 -12.20 1.62
C ASP A 114 -6.19 -11.54 0.99
N ILE A 115 -5.79 -11.96 -0.21
CA ILE A 115 -4.69 -11.34 -0.95
C ILE A 115 -4.99 -9.87 -1.23
N TYR A 116 -6.17 -9.54 -1.72
CA TYR A 116 -6.54 -8.17 -2.04
C TYR A 116 -6.81 -7.33 -0.78
N ALA A 117 -7.38 -7.89 0.27
CA ALA A 117 -7.60 -7.19 1.55
C ALA A 117 -6.26 -6.84 2.22
N ALA A 118 -5.30 -7.77 2.25
CA ALA A 118 -3.96 -7.51 2.76
C ALA A 118 -3.23 -6.47 1.91
N ALA A 119 -3.33 -6.56 0.58
CA ALA A 119 -2.73 -5.59 -0.33
C ALA A 119 -3.32 -4.19 -0.14
N ALA A 120 -4.63 -4.07 0.03
CA ALA A 120 -5.29 -2.80 0.30
C ALA A 120 -4.75 -2.19 1.59
N LYS A 121 -4.69 -2.95 2.67
CA LYS A 121 -4.14 -2.50 3.96
C LYS A 121 -2.70 -2.03 3.82
N ASP A 122 -1.85 -2.82 3.19
CA ASP A 122 -0.43 -2.54 3.06
C ASP A 122 -0.15 -1.38 2.08
N ALA A 123 -0.98 -1.22 1.04
CA ALA A 123 -0.88 -0.11 0.11
C ALA A 123 -1.35 1.23 0.71
N PHE A 124 -2.36 1.19 1.57
CA PHE A 124 -2.86 2.39 2.24
C PHE A 124 -1.99 2.85 3.42
N ALA A 125 -1.19 1.97 4.02
CA ALA A 125 -0.33 2.33 5.15
C ALA A 125 0.64 3.49 4.82
N PRO A 126 1.44 3.46 3.73
CA PRO A 126 2.31 4.58 3.36
C PRO A 126 1.53 5.87 3.07
N MET A 127 0.35 5.75 2.47
CA MET A 127 -0.50 6.92 2.18
C MET A 127 -1.06 7.55 3.46
N ASN A 128 -1.44 6.73 4.44
CA ASN A 128 -1.89 7.21 5.74
C ASN A 128 -0.77 7.94 6.49
N ASP A 129 0.45 7.42 6.44
CA ASP A 129 1.63 8.07 7.02
C ASP A 129 1.90 9.42 6.36
N ARG A 130 1.72 9.53 5.06
CA ARG A 130 1.86 10.80 4.32
C ARG A 130 0.76 11.81 4.68
N PHE A 131 -0.46 11.35 4.89
CA PHE A 131 -1.56 12.20 5.37
C PHE A 131 -1.25 12.77 6.76
N THR A 132 -0.73 11.94 7.67
CA THR A 132 -0.30 12.38 9.01
C THR A 132 0.83 13.41 8.91
N ALA A 133 1.86 13.14 8.09
CA ALA A 133 2.97 14.05 7.86
C ALA A 133 2.50 15.41 7.28
N ALA A 134 1.54 15.41 6.35
CA ALA A 134 0.95 16.64 5.82
C ALA A 134 0.24 17.45 6.90
N THR A 135 -0.52 16.78 7.76
CA THR A 135 -1.21 17.41 8.89
C THR A 135 -0.22 18.04 9.87
N ASP A 136 0.85 17.34 10.19
CA ASP A 136 1.88 17.82 11.12
C ASP A 136 2.66 19.00 10.53
N MET A 137 2.96 18.97 9.22
CA MET A 137 3.58 20.08 8.52
C MET A 137 2.70 21.33 8.58
N VAL A 138 1.40 21.22 8.32
CA VAL A 138 0.46 22.35 8.41
C VAL A 138 0.39 22.92 9.82
N LYS A 139 0.42 22.07 10.84
CA LYS A 139 0.45 22.52 12.25
C LYS A 139 1.73 23.28 12.58
N ALA A 140 2.88 22.80 12.10
CA ALA A 140 4.17 23.45 12.33
C ALA A 140 4.26 24.86 11.72
N TYR A 141 3.62 25.06 10.56
CA TYR A 141 3.57 26.39 9.91
C TYR A 141 2.52 27.34 10.49
N LYS A 142 1.56 26.84 11.27
CA LYS A 142 0.56 27.67 11.98
C LYS A 142 1.01 28.14 13.37
N ALA A 143 2.02 27.51 13.93
CA ALA A 143 2.61 27.88 15.22
C ALA A 143 3.73 28.91 15.05
#